data_d8a95e6dc3c5218332e7d607034eab97
#
_entry.id   d8a95e6dc3c5218332e7d607034eab97
#
_cell.length_a   1.000
_cell.length_b   1.000
_cell.length_c   1.000
_cell.angle_alpha   90.00
_cell.angle_beta   90.00
_cell.angle_gamma   90.00
#
_symmetry.space_group_name_H-M   'P 1'
#
loop_
_entity.id
_entity.type
_entity.pdbx_description
1 polymer ?
#
loop_
_entity_poly.entity_id
_entity_poly.type
_entity_poly.pdbx_seq_one_letter_code
_entity_poly.pdbx_strand_id
1 'polypeptide(L)'
;LQAIALENNLSETAFVVKKEEQYHLRWFSLNGEIDLCGHATLATAFVILTQLYPERESVTFKTNVAGDLIVRKNSDALTMDFPVRAGEIIDIKDIPALVLESLGSPTPIEAYKARDLMLVYDNEEFVRNAKPDFSKLIQYPDAVIITSKTKDKNYDFISRFFCPYDMGIPEDPVTGSAHCTLTPYW
;
A
#
# COMPACT_ATOMS: atom_id res chain seq x y z
N LEU A 1 3.03 18.80 11.52
CA LEU A 1 3.18 18.08 10.26
C LEU A 1 1.81 17.85 9.60
N GLN A 2 0.78 17.37 10.35
CA GLN A 2 -0.56 17.13 9.81
C GLN A 2 -1.17 18.35 9.12
N ALA A 3 -1.08 19.53 9.71
CA ALA A 3 -1.61 20.77 9.10
C ALA A 3 -0.96 21.08 7.73
N ILE A 4 0.34 20.80 7.58
CA ILE A 4 1.04 20.98 6.30
C ILE A 4 0.55 19.93 5.28
N ALA A 5 0.34 18.69 5.70
CA ALA A 5 -0.18 17.64 4.82
C ALA A 5 -1.59 17.99 4.32
N LEU A 6 -2.44 18.54 5.18
CA LEU A 6 -3.77 19.03 4.82
C LEU A 6 -3.71 20.18 3.80
N GLU A 7 -2.83 21.15 4.01
CA GLU A 7 -2.63 22.28 3.08
C GLU A 7 -2.12 21.80 1.70
N ASN A 8 -1.23 20.78 1.68
CA ASN A 8 -0.75 20.21 0.43
C ASN A 8 -1.85 19.51 -0.36
N ASN A 9 -2.87 18.98 0.31
CA ASN A 9 -4.01 18.29 -0.27
C ASN A 9 -3.60 17.18 -1.27
N LEU A 10 -2.57 16.43 -0.89
CA LEU A 10 -2.08 15.25 -1.61
C LEU A 10 -2.49 13.99 -0.86
N SER A 11 -2.44 12.82 -1.52
CA SER A 11 -2.73 11.54 -0.86
C SER A 11 -1.84 11.35 0.36
N GLU A 12 -0.53 11.62 0.22
CA GLU A 12 0.43 11.63 1.34
C GLU A 12 1.48 12.74 1.18
N THR A 13 1.96 13.21 2.32
CA THR A 13 3.12 14.09 2.43
C THR A 13 4.21 13.42 3.25
N ALA A 14 5.40 13.28 2.67
CA ALA A 14 6.57 12.77 3.37
C ALA A 14 7.33 13.90 4.07
N PHE A 15 7.71 13.68 5.31
CA PHE A 15 8.56 14.57 6.08
C PHE A 15 9.85 13.84 6.43
N VAL A 16 10.98 14.37 5.99
CA VAL A 16 12.30 13.80 6.25
C VAL A 16 13.17 14.77 7.03
N VAL A 17 13.88 14.25 8.01
CA VAL A 17 14.88 14.99 8.79
C VAL A 17 16.17 14.20 8.83
N LYS A 18 17.28 14.83 8.39
CA LYS A 18 18.60 14.27 8.58
C LYS A 18 19.05 14.53 10.03
N LYS A 19 19.38 13.46 10.77
CA LYS A 19 20.01 13.51 12.07
C LYS A 19 21.33 12.75 11.98
N GLU A 20 22.44 13.46 12.10
CA GLU A 20 23.77 12.90 11.88
C GLU A 20 23.86 12.29 10.47
N GLU A 21 24.13 10.99 10.37
CA GLU A 21 24.19 10.28 9.09
C GLU A 21 22.90 9.52 8.74
N GLN A 22 21.84 9.65 9.54
CA GLN A 22 20.58 8.94 9.37
C GLN A 22 19.47 9.89 8.91
N TYR A 23 18.55 9.38 8.11
CA TYR A 23 17.35 10.06 7.68
C TYR A 23 16.14 9.47 8.41
N HIS A 24 15.43 10.31 9.19
CA HIS A 24 14.16 9.94 9.82
C HIS A 24 13.03 10.36 8.91
N LEU A 25 12.16 9.41 8.54
CA LEU A 25 11.08 9.60 7.58
C LEU A 25 9.73 9.30 8.23
N ARG A 26 8.75 10.17 7.98
CA ARG A 26 7.37 10.05 8.42
C ARG A 26 6.44 10.45 7.28
N TRP A 27 5.28 9.82 7.21
CA TRP A 27 4.29 10.12 6.17
C TRP A 27 2.94 10.47 6.80
N PHE A 28 2.28 11.43 6.21
CA PHE A 28 0.98 11.91 6.66
C PHE A 28 0.01 11.90 5.49
N SER A 29 -1.09 11.15 5.61
CA SER A 29 -2.27 11.27 4.77
C SER A 29 -3.13 12.44 5.20
N LEU A 30 -4.27 12.66 4.54
CA LEU A 30 -5.25 13.66 4.99
C LEU A 30 -5.87 13.31 6.35
N ASN A 31 -5.92 12.02 6.72
CA ASN A 31 -6.53 11.55 7.96
C ASN A 31 -5.54 11.40 9.13
N GLY A 32 -4.24 11.43 8.88
CA GLY A 32 -3.25 11.27 9.95
C GLY A 32 -1.91 10.72 9.48
N GLU A 33 -1.05 10.41 10.45
CA GLU A 33 0.21 9.72 10.19
C GLU A 33 -0.04 8.27 9.81
N ILE A 34 0.66 7.78 8.79
CA ILE A 34 0.59 6.40 8.32
C ILE A 34 1.91 5.67 8.54
N ASP A 35 1.85 4.35 8.63
CA ASP A 35 2.97 3.50 9.02
C ASP A 35 3.96 3.18 7.89
N LEU A 36 3.52 3.26 6.63
CA LEU A 36 4.33 2.96 5.45
C LEU A 36 3.73 3.59 4.20
N CYS A 37 4.56 4.31 3.44
CA CYS A 37 4.19 4.87 2.14
C CYS A 37 5.33 4.68 1.13
N GLY A 38 5.15 3.77 0.17
CA GLY A 38 6.19 3.41 -0.79
C GLY A 38 6.55 4.52 -1.75
N HIS A 39 5.56 5.08 -2.45
CA HIS A 39 5.81 6.09 -3.47
C HIS A 39 6.40 7.39 -2.88
N ALA A 40 5.94 7.82 -1.71
CA ALA A 40 6.50 9.00 -1.05
C ALA A 40 7.93 8.74 -0.52
N THR A 41 8.25 7.51 -0.12
CA THR A 41 9.62 7.09 0.21
C THR A 41 10.53 7.13 -1.02
N LEU A 42 10.08 6.58 -2.16
CA LEU A 42 10.83 6.62 -3.42
C LEU A 42 11.04 8.05 -3.90
N ALA A 43 10.02 8.92 -3.82
CA ALA A 43 10.13 10.33 -4.17
C ALA A 43 11.17 11.05 -3.28
N THR A 44 11.15 10.80 -1.97
CA THR A 44 12.14 11.33 -1.02
C THR A 44 13.55 10.84 -1.35
N ALA A 45 13.71 9.54 -1.62
CA ALA A 45 14.98 8.95 -2.00
C ALA A 45 15.50 9.52 -3.33
N PHE A 46 14.61 9.73 -4.30
CA PHE A 46 14.96 10.35 -5.58
C PHE A 46 15.61 11.73 -5.36
N VAL A 47 14.99 12.60 -4.58
CA VAL A 47 15.56 13.93 -4.28
C VAL A 47 16.92 13.80 -3.59
N ILE A 48 17.04 12.91 -2.60
CA ILE A 48 18.31 12.73 -1.87
C ILE A 48 19.42 12.20 -2.80
N LEU A 49 19.11 11.16 -3.57
CA LEU A 49 20.12 10.43 -4.37
C LEU A 49 20.43 11.07 -5.72
N THR A 50 19.59 12.00 -6.21
CA THR A 50 19.83 12.63 -7.51
C THR A 50 20.13 14.12 -7.43
N GLN A 51 19.65 14.81 -6.40
CA GLN A 51 19.79 16.26 -6.31
C GLN A 51 20.67 16.70 -5.14
N LEU A 52 20.52 16.08 -3.95
CA LEU A 52 21.27 16.50 -2.77
C LEU A 52 22.63 15.81 -2.63
N TYR A 53 22.68 14.51 -2.91
CA TYR A 53 23.86 13.67 -2.76
C TYR A 53 23.96 12.67 -3.93
N PRO A 54 24.21 13.15 -5.16
CA PRO A 54 24.18 12.31 -6.37
C PRO A 54 25.28 11.24 -6.39
N GLU A 55 26.33 11.40 -5.59
CA GLU A 55 27.40 10.43 -5.41
C GLU A 55 27.02 9.19 -4.58
N ARG A 56 25.90 9.27 -3.83
CA ARG A 56 25.43 8.14 -3.02
C ARG A 56 24.70 7.10 -3.87
N GLU A 57 24.96 5.83 -3.58
CA GLU A 57 24.31 4.70 -4.23
C GLU A 57 23.04 4.23 -3.48
N SER A 58 22.89 4.63 -2.22
CA SER A 58 21.74 4.25 -1.40
C SER A 58 21.44 5.25 -0.31
N VAL A 59 20.21 5.17 0.20
CA VAL A 59 19.76 5.89 1.41
C VAL A 59 18.97 4.94 2.30
N THR A 60 19.20 5.04 3.62
CA THR A 60 18.43 4.32 4.63
C THR A 60 17.57 5.31 5.40
N PHE A 61 16.29 5.03 5.47
CA PHE A 61 15.32 5.77 6.25
C PHE A 61 14.98 5.03 7.53
N LYS A 62 15.09 5.69 8.66
CA LYS A 62 14.54 5.25 9.94
C LYS A 62 13.07 5.67 10.00
N THR A 63 12.19 4.73 10.28
CA THR A 63 10.75 4.97 10.42
C THR A 63 10.28 4.62 11.82
N ASN A 64 9.11 5.11 12.21
CA ASN A 64 8.56 4.83 13.55
C ASN A 64 8.03 3.39 13.68
N VAL A 65 7.51 2.80 12.60
CA VAL A 65 6.76 1.54 12.63
C VAL A 65 7.30 0.51 11.65
N ALA A 66 7.61 0.91 10.40
CA ALA A 66 8.01 -0.03 9.36
C ALA A 66 9.49 -0.50 9.46
N GLY A 67 10.23 -0.01 10.46
CA GLY A 67 11.66 -0.30 10.59
C GLY A 67 12.51 0.51 9.61
N ASP A 68 13.64 -0.03 9.21
CA ASP A 68 14.55 0.61 8.28
C ASP A 68 14.13 0.33 6.84
N LEU A 69 13.94 1.38 6.05
CA LEU A 69 13.67 1.26 4.63
C LEU A 69 14.92 1.66 3.85
N ILE A 70 15.39 0.78 2.99
CA ILE A 70 16.58 1.00 2.18
C ILE A 70 16.17 1.20 0.73
N VAL A 71 16.59 2.33 0.15
CA VAL A 71 16.43 2.59 -1.28
C VAL A 71 17.79 2.65 -1.93
N ARG A 72 17.97 1.93 -3.04
CA ARG A 72 19.23 1.84 -3.81
C ARG A 72 19.00 2.29 -5.24
N LYS A 73 20.00 2.93 -5.81
CA LYS A 73 20.08 3.11 -7.26
C LYS A 73 20.32 1.77 -7.94
N ASN A 74 19.60 1.55 -9.03
CA ASN A 74 19.77 0.38 -9.88
C ASN A 74 19.66 0.84 -11.35
N SER A 75 20.79 1.22 -11.93
CA SER A 75 20.84 1.86 -13.27
C SER A 75 19.88 3.07 -13.33
N ASP A 76 18.83 3.00 -14.12
CA ASP A 76 17.86 4.07 -14.33
C ASP A 76 16.65 4.01 -13.36
N ALA A 77 16.69 3.10 -12.39
CA ALA A 77 15.61 2.87 -11.45
C ALA A 77 16.05 3.02 -9.99
N LEU A 78 15.08 3.17 -9.10
CA LEU A 78 15.26 3.02 -7.66
C LEU A 78 14.64 1.72 -7.21
N THR A 79 15.39 0.93 -6.44
CA THR A 79 14.91 -0.30 -5.82
C THR A 79 14.73 -0.06 -4.33
N MET A 80 13.55 -0.36 -3.81
CA MET A 80 13.23 -0.28 -2.40
C MET A 80 12.92 -1.67 -1.84
N ASP A 81 13.55 -1.98 -0.70
CA ASP A 81 13.26 -3.19 0.05
C ASP A 81 12.08 -2.92 1.00
N PHE A 82 11.00 -3.69 0.84
CA PHE A 82 9.79 -3.59 1.65
C PHE A 82 9.73 -4.67 2.72
N PRO A 83 9.16 -4.38 3.91
CA PRO A 83 8.91 -5.41 4.90
C PRO A 83 7.88 -6.44 4.39
N VAL A 84 8.11 -7.71 4.65
CA VAL A 84 7.11 -8.76 4.41
C VAL A 84 6.01 -8.65 5.46
N ARG A 85 4.76 -8.60 5.00
CA ARG A 85 3.54 -8.63 5.83
C ARG A 85 2.62 -9.74 5.32
N ALA A 86 3.12 -10.98 5.37
CA ALA A 86 2.33 -12.13 4.97
C ALA A 86 1.04 -12.20 5.78
N GLY A 87 -0.08 -12.37 5.10
CA GLY A 87 -1.38 -12.52 5.76
C GLY A 87 -1.55 -13.91 6.37
N GLU A 88 -2.27 -13.97 7.49
CA GLU A 88 -2.77 -15.23 8.04
C GLU A 88 -4.04 -15.64 7.28
N ILE A 89 -4.14 -16.91 6.91
CA ILE A 89 -5.34 -17.45 6.26
C ILE A 89 -6.51 -17.38 7.22
N ILE A 90 -7.66 -16.91 6.74
CA ILE A 90 -8.92 -16.91 7.49
C ILE A 90 -9.97 -17.75 6.74
N ASP A 91 -10.91 -18.32 7.48
CA ASP A 91 -12.03 -19.04 6.88
C ASP A 91 -12.93 -18.04 6.11
N ILE A 92 -13.41 -18.43 4.95
CA ILE A 92 -14.32 -17.63 4.11
C ILE A 92 -15.57 -17.17 4.89
N LYS A 93 -16.07 -18.02 5.80
CA LYS A 93 -17.23 -17.67 6.67
C LYS A 93 -16.93 -16.56 7.67
N ASP A 94 -15.67 -16.32 7.98
CA ASP A 94 -15.24 -15.30 8.95
C ASP A 94 -15.01 -13.94 8.27
N ILE A 95 -15.14 -13.86 6.95
CA ILE A 95 -15.14 -12.58 6.24
C ILE A 95 -16.39 -11.79 6.65
N PRO A 96 -16.25 -10.53 7.07
CA PRO A 96 -17.43 -9.72 7.41
C PRO A 96 -18.40 -9.65 6.23
N ALA A 97 -19.67 -10.01 6.46
CA ALA A 97 -20.71 -10.00 5.43
C ALA A 97 -20.81 -8.63 4.73
N LEU A 98 -20.65 -7.55 5.51
CA LEU A 98 -20.60 -6.17 5.01
C LEU A 98 -19.59 -6.01 3.86
N VAL A 99 -18.41 -6.63 3.95
CA VAL A 99 -17.36 -6.51 2.90
C VAL A 99 -17.84 -7.18 1.62
N LEU A 100 -18.31 -8.43 1.71
CA LEU A 100 -18.77 -9.17 0.53
C LEU A 100 -19.98 -8.50 -0.13
N GLU A 101 -20.93 -8.02 0.67
CA GLU A 101 -22.11 -7.27 0.19
C GLU A 101 -21.69 -5.97 -0.49
N SER A 102 -20.75 -5.22 0.10
CA SER A 102 -20.25 -3.96 -0.46
C SER A 102 -19.53 -4.17 -1.78
N LEU A 103 -18.78 -5.25 -1.90
CA LEU A 103 -18.09 -5.59 -3.15
C LEU A 103 -19.07 -6.11 -4.22
N GLY A 104 -20.28 -6.56 -3.83
CA GLY A 104 -21.18 -7.27 -4.74
C GLY A 104 -20.51 -8.53 -5.32
N SER A 105 -19.64 -9.16 -4.51
CA SER A 105 -18.68 -10.14 -5.01
C SER A 105 -19.23 -11.55 -5.05
N PRO A 106 -18.71 -12.41 -5.97
CA PRO A 106 -18.78 -13.85 -5.79
C PRO A 106 -17.98 -14.24 -4.53
N THR A 107 -18.17 -15.47 -4.06
CA THR A 107 -17.36 -15.99 -2.96
C THR A 107 -15.89 -16.02 -3.36
N PRO A 108 -14.97 -15.43 -2.60
CA PRO A 108 -13.54 -15.56 -2.86
C PRO A 108 -13.09 -17.01 -2.66
N ILE A 109 -12.02 -17.41 -3.33
CA ILE A 109 -11.45 -18.77 -3.17
C ILE A 109 -10.59 -18.89 -1.91
N GLU A 110 -9.94 -17.78 -1.51
CA GLU A 110 -9.13 -17.68 -0.31
C GLU A 110 -9.25 -16.27 0.29
N ALA A 111 -9.03 -16.18 1.60
CA ALA A 111 -8.97 -14.92 2.32
C ALA A 111 -7.82 -14.90 3.32
N TYR A 112 -7.17 -13.76 3.43
CA TYR A 112 -6.03 -13.54 4.32
C TYR A 112 -6.20 -12.24 5.10
N LYS A 113 -5.81 -12.25 6.36
CA LYS A 113 -5.77 -11.07 7.21
C LYS A 113 -4.32 -10.75 7.60
N ALA A 114 -3.87 -9.57 7.20
CA ALA A 114 -2.66 -8.92 7.65
C ALA A 114 -3.04 -7.57 8.27
N ARG A 115 -2.36 -6.48 7.92
CA ARG A 115 -2.88 -5.13 8.18
C ARG A 115 -4.22 -4.96 7.47
N ASP A 116 -4.26 -5.32 6.19
CA ASP A 116 -5.42 -5.22 5.33
C ASP A 116 -6.10 -6.61 5.18
N LEU A 117 -7.35 -6.63 4.75
CA LEU A 117 -8.05 -7.86 4.37
C LEU A 117 -7.79 -8.15 2.89
N MET A 118 -7.17 -9.28 2.57
CA MET A 118 -6.94 -9.71 1.19
C MET A 118 -7.89 -10.84 0.80
N LEU A 119 -8.63 -10.63 -0.29
CA LEU A 119 -9.56 -11.60 -0.87
C LEU A 119 -9.05 -12.03 -2.25
N VAL A 120 -8.87 -13.34 -2.41
CA VAL A 120 -8.37 -13.94 -3.65
C VAL A 120 -9.52 -14.49 -4.46
N TYR A 121 -9.53 -14.20 -5.74
CA TYR A 121 -10.53 -14.66 -6.70
C TYR A 121 -9.89 -15.46 -7.83
N ASP A 122 -10.62 -16.39 -8.39
CA ASP A 122 -10.24 -17.12 -9.63
C ASP A 122 -10.70 -16.37 -10.91
N ASN A 123 -11.40 -15.25 -10.73
CA ASN A 123 -12.03 -14.47 -11.79
C ASN A 123 -11.35 -13.09 -11.93
N GLU A 124 -10.42 -12.98 -12.87
CA GLU A 124 -9.74 -11.73 -13.22
C GLU A 124 -10.73 -10.63 -13.63
N GLU A 125 -11.78 -10.97 -14.39
CA GLU A 125 -12.77 -10.00 -14.87
C GLU A 125 -13.55 -9.37 -13.70
N PHE A 126 -13.81 -10.14 -12.64
CA PHE A 126 -14.41 -9.58 -11.44
C PHE A 126 -13.49 -8.54 -10.82
N VAL A 127 -12.19 -8.84 -10.62
CA VAL A 127 -11.24 -7.91 -10.01
C VAL A 127 -11.12 -6.63 -10.83
N ARG A 128 -11.04 -6.74 -12.17
CA ARG A 128 -10.94 -5.58 -13.07
C ARG A 128 -12.18 -4.69 -13.03
N ASN A 129 -13.36 -5.28 -12.94
CA ASN A 129 -14.63 -4.58 -13.13
C ASN A 129 -15.42 -4.38 -11.83
N ALA A 130 -14.90 -4.78 -10.67
CA ALA A 130 -15.55 -4.60 -9.38
C ALA A 130 -15.96 -3.13 -9.17
N LYS A 131 -17.20 -2.94 -8.71
CA LYS A 131 -17.78 -1.62 -8.42
C LYS A 131 -18.34 -1.63 -6.99
N PRO A 132 -17.46 -1.50 -5.98
CA PRO A 132 -17.91 -1.55 -4.60
C PRO A 132 -18.91 -0.45 -4.26
N ASP A 133 -19.87 -0.78 -3.40
CA ASP A 133 -20.69 0.21 -2.72
C ASP A 133 -19.88 0.84 -1.57
N PHE A 134 -19.18 1.93 -1.89
CA PHE A 134 -18.33 2.62 -0.92
C PHE A 134 -19.11 3.25 0.23
N SER A 135 -20.42 3.50 0.08
CA SER A 135 -21.26 4.00 1.18
C SER A 135 -21.44 2.96 2.28
N LYS A 136 -21.35 1.68 1.92
CA LYS A 136 -21.31 0.56 2.87
C LYS A 136 -19.90 0.23 3.30
N LEU A 137 -18.97 0.11 2.36
CA LEU A 137 -17.60 -0.32 2.62
C LEU A 137 -16.87 0.62 3.60
N ILE A 138 -17.22 1.91 3.65
CA ILE A 138 -16.67 2.87 4.62
C ILE A 138 -16.95 2.48 6.08
N GLN A 139 -17.85 1.55 6.35
CA GLN A 139 -18.12 1.06 7.71
C GLN A 139 -17.12 -0.05 8.12
N TYR A 140 -16.34 -0.58 7.19
CA TYR A 140 -15.27 -1.53 7.49
C TYR A 140 -13.97 -0.78 7.78
N PRO A 141 -13.34 -0.99 8.96
CA PRO A 141 -12.27 -0.12 9.44
C PRO A 141 -10.94 -0.31 8.72
N ASP A 142 -10.74 -1.47 8.09
CA ASP A 142 -9.48 -1.79 7.42
C ASP A 142 -9.63 -1.64 5.90
N ALA A 143 -8.51 -1.55 5.20
CA ALA A 143 -8.51 -1.61 3.75
C ALA A 143 -8.78 -3.05 3.25
N VAL A 144 -9.31 -3.14 2.03
CA VAL A 144 -9.62 -4.41 1.37
C VAL A 144 -8.84 -4.52 0.07
N ILE A 145 -8.02 -5.55 -0.04
CA ILE A 145 -7.33 -5.95 -1.26
C ILE A 145 -8.15 -7.02 -1.96
N ILE A 146 -8.48 -6.83 -3.23
CA ILE A 146 -8.98 -7.90 -4.08
C ILE A 146 -7.92 -8.24 -5.12
N THR A 147 -7.68 -9.53 -5.36
CA THR A 147 -6.63 -9.98 -6.27
C THR A 147 -7.01 -11.25 -7.01
N SER A 148 -6.42 -11.46 -8.18
CA SER A 148 -6.57 -12.65 -9.00
C SER A 148 -5.32 -12.85 -9.84
N LYS A 149 -5.03 -14.11 -10.19
CA LYS A 149 -4.07 -14.41 -11.24
C LYS A 149 -4.52 -13.74 -12.54
N THR A 150 -3.57 -13.22 -13.31
CA THR A 150 -3.89 -12.62 -14.61
C THR A 150 -3.57 -13.55 -15.77
N LYS A 151 -4.27 -13.35 -16.89
CA LYS A 151 -3.99 -13.99 -18.19
C LYS A 151 -2.93 -13.24 -18.99
N ASP A 152 -2.63 -12.00 -18.61
CA ASP A 152 -1.56 -11.20 -19.23
C ASP A 152 -0.20 -11.76 -18.82
N LYS A 153 0.58 -12.20 -19.80
CA LYS A 153 1.89 -12.84 -19.58
C LYS A 153 2.99 -11.87 -19.06
N ASN A 154 2.72 -10.58 -19.05
CA ASN A 154 3.66 -9.58 -18.55
C ASN A 154 3.54 -9.38 -17.05
N TYR A 155 2.52 -9.93 -16.40
CA TYR A 155 2.23 -9.78 -14.99
C TYR A 155 1.87 -11.14 -14.36
N ASP A 156 2.14 -11.30 -13.08
CA ASP A 156 1.81 -12.52 -12.34
C ASP A 156 0.35 -12.48 -11.84
N PHE A 157 -0.10 -11.31 -11.43
CA PHE A 157 -1.43 -11.08 -10.86
C PHE A 157 -1.94 -9.66 -11.15
N ILE A 158 -3.21 -9.45 -10.82
CA ILE A 158 -3.82 -8.13 -10.73
C ILE A 158 -4.36 -7.91 -9.32
N SER A 159 -4.41 -6.66 -8.89
CA SER A 159 -4.99 -6.31 -7.60
C SER A 159 -5.65 -4.93 -7.64
N ARG A 160 -6.58 -4.71 -6.71
CA ARG A 160 -7.15 -3.39 -6.40
C ARG A 160 -7.20 -3.21 -4.89
N PHE A 161 -7.07 -1.97 -4.45
CA PHE A 161 -6.99 -1.61 -3.04
C PHE A 161 -8.07 -0.59 -2.68
N PHE A 162 -9.01 -1.01 -1.85
CA PHE A 162 -10.14 -0.19 -1.41
C PHE A 162 -9.94 0.26 0.03
N CYS A 163 -9.97 1.57 0.28
CA CYS A 163 -9.60 2.16 1.57
C CYS A 163 -10.49 3.35 1.99
N PRO A 164 -11.83 3.26 1.86
CA PRO A 164 -12.69 4.40 2.10
C PRO A 164 -12.68 4.89 3.56
N TYR A 165 -12.47 3.99 4.53
CA TYR A 165 -12.37 4.35 5.95
C TYR A 165 -10.96 4.81 6.32
N ASP A 166 -9.96 3.99 6.00
CA ASP A 166 -8.58 4.17 6.45
C ASP A 166 -7.93 5.42 5.84
N MET A 167 -8.01 5.59 4.52
CA MET A 167 -7.36 6.69 3.81
C MET A 167 -8.31 7.83 3.44
N GLY A 168 -9.63 7.66 3.62
CA GLY A 168 -10.63 8.67 3.23
C GLY A 168 -10.85 8.79 1.72
N ILE A 169 -10.28 7.88 0.93
CA ILE A 169 -10.50 7.76 -0.52
C ILE A 169 -11.10 6.40 -0.86
N PRO A 170 -11.99 6.31 -1.85
CA PRO A 170 -12.65 5.05 -2.19
C PRO A 170 -11.66 3.94 -2.57
N GLU A 171 -10.69 4.26 -3.40
CA GLU A 171 -9.69 3.35 -3.94
C GLU A 171 -8.35 4.07 -4.12
N ASP A 172 -7.26 3.42 -3.76
CA ASP A 172 -5.91 3.87 -4.05
C ASP A 172 -5.40 3.16 -5.32
N PRO A 173 -5.14 3.89 -6.40
CA PRO A 173 -4.74 3.30 -7.68
C PRO A 173 -3.31 2.73 -7.68
N VAL A 174 -2.46 3.12 -6.73
CA VAL A 174 -1.04 2.71 -6.68
C VAL A 174 -0.60 2.48 -5.24
N THR A 175 -0.99 1.34 -4.67
CA THR A 175 -0.69 1.02 -3.28
C THR A 175 0.56 0.14 -3.15
N GLY A 176 1.71 0.78 -2.96
CA GLY A 176 2.98 0.06 -2.76
C GLY A 176 2.95 -0.89 -1.56
N SER A 177 2.36 -0.45 -0.43
CA SER A 177 2.27 -1.25 0.80
C SER A 177 1.42 -2.52 0.67
N ALA A 178 0.47 -2.58 -0.26
CA ALA A 178 -0.31 -3.80 -0.53
C ALA A 178 0.59 -4.96 -1.00
N HIS A 179 1.70 -4.65 -1.68
CA HIS A 179 2.65 -5.65 -2.14
C HIS A 179 3.43 -6.33 -1.00
N CYS A 180 3.46 -5.74 0.20
CA CYS A 180 3.97 -6.41 1.38
C CYS A 180 3.19 -7.70 1.71
N THR A 181 1.90 -7.77 1.31
CA THR A 181 1.02 -8.95 1.47
C THR A 181 0.86 -9.72 0.16
N LEU A 182 0.68 -9.03 -0.98
CA LEU A 182 0.48 -9.65 -2.28
C LEU A 182 1.70 -10.46 -2.75
N THR A 183 2.90 -9.91 -2.64
CA THR A 183 4.12 -10.57 -3.14
C THR A 183 4.45 -11.88 -2.41
N PRO A 184 4.35 -11.97 -1.06
CA PRO A 184 4.54 -13.26 -0.38
C PRO A 184 3.50 -14.32 -0.75
N TYR A 185 2.30 -13.90 -1.18
CA TYR A 185 1.24 -14.81 -1.59
C TYR A 185 1.48 -15.34 -3.01
N TRP A 186 1.76 -14.48 -3.98
CA TRP A 186 1.92 -14.83 -5.40
C TRP A 186 3.32 -15.34 -5.75
#